data_960437482bf1a1ca894a294cb47413e5
#
_entry.id   960437482bf1a1ca894a294cb47413e5
#
_cell.length_a   1.000
_cell.length_b   1.000
_cell.length_c   1.000
_cell.angle_alpha   90.00
_cell.angle_beta   90.00
_cell.angle_gamma   90.00
#
_symmetry.space_group_name_H-M   'P 1'
#
loop_
_entity.id
_entity.type
_entity.pdbx_description
1 polymer ?
#
loop_
_entity_poly.entity_id
_entity_poly.type
_entity_poly.pdbx_seq_one_letter_code
_entity_poly.pdbx_strand_id
1 'polypeptide(L)'
;VRAFARRLSKNPKEYARLAIADWVAKNPSISILSDGRIVGYRGLRSDFTAIHPGFGYVNGEPQSHDGHLDNSPGNVLSFPTELIDHDPSKVCSFGLHFGTFTYADGYAKNCKQTGNGVRVSVAVAPEDVVSSPLDSRESKLRTLSFEVIEQVAAPYAETVIL
;
A
#
# COMPACT_ATOMS: atom_id res chain seq x y z
N VAL A 1 -12.48 0.89 15.26
CA VAL A 1 -12.28 2.34 15.40
C VAL A 1 -11.19 2.67 16.43
N ARG A 2 -11.24 2.16 17.67
CA ARG A 2 -10.25 2.50 18.71
C ARG A 2 -8.81 2.07 18.35
N ALA A 3 -8.63 0.88 17.80
CA ALA A 3 -7.31 0.39 17.40
C ALA A 3 -6.71 1.24 16.27
N PHE A 4 -7.51 1.61 15.28
CA PHE A 4 -7.10 2.51 14.19
C PHE A 4 -6.68 3.88 14.74
N ALA A 5 -7.49 4.52 15.58
CA ALA A 5 -7.17 5.81 16.16
C ALA A 5 -5.87 5.77 16.99
N ARG A 6 -5.65 4.68 17.73
CA ARG A 6 -4.40 4.48 18.50
C ARG A 6 -3.18 4.36 17.59
N ARG A 7 -3.28 3.63 16.48
CA ARG A 7 -2.20 3.51 15.50
C ARG A 7 -1.95 4.83 14.78
N LEU A 8 -3.02 5.51 14.38
CA LEU A 8 -2.94 6.81 13.73
C LEU A 8 -2.22 7.84 14.61
N SER A 9 -2.51 7.87 15.91
CA SER A 9 -1.86 8.78 16.86
C SER A 9 -0.35 8.52 17.03
N LYS A 10 0.13 7.33 16.69
CA LYS A 10 1.56 6.98 16.72
C LYS A 10 2.34 7.49 15.51
N ASN A 11 1.65 7.90 14.43
CA ASN A 11 2.34 8.46 13.28
C ASN A 11 3.00 9.78 13.69
N PRO A 12 4.32 9.92 13.52
CA PRO A 12 5.06 11.09 14.02
C PRO A 12 4.74 12.37 13.27
N LYS A 13 4.13 12.27 12.08
CA LYS A 13 3.87 13.41 11.19
C LYS A 13 2.39 13.78 11.20
N GLU A 14 2.09 14.99 11.65
CA GLU A 14 0.71 15.52 11.62
C GLU A 14 0.12 15.50 10.21
N TYR A 15 0.89 15.93 9.22
CA TYR A 15 0.49 15.88 7.83
C TYR A 15 0.05 14.48 7.38
N ALA A 16 0.83 13.44 7.72
CA ALA A 16 0.47 12.07 7.37
C ALA A 16 -0.80 11.61 8.10
N ARG A 17 -0.98 11.98 9.37
CA ARG A 17 -2.22 11.67 10.12
C ARG A 17 -3.45 12.26 9.45
N LEU A 18 -3.37 13.54 9.04
CA LEU A 18 -4.47 14.22 8.33
C LEU A 18 -4.75 13.58 6.97
N ALA A 19 -3.69 13.28 6.21
CA ALA A 19 -3.82 12.63 4.90
C ALA A 19 -4.47 11.25 5.00
N ILE A 20 -4.10 10.43 5.99
CA ILE A 20 -4.71 9.12 6.23
C ILE A 20 -6.19 9.26 6.59
N ALA A 21 -6.51 10.15 7.53
CA ALA A 21 -7.89 10.36 7.96
C ALA A 21 -8.79 10.80 6.80
N ASP A 22 -8.32 11.74 5.98
CA ASP A 22 -9.00 12.23 4.79
C ASP A 22 -9.17 11.12 3.74
N TRP A 23 -8.12 10.34 3.50
CA TRP A 23 -8.14 9.23 2.56
C TRP A 23 -9.17 8.14 2.95
N VAL A 24 -9.21 7.77 4.22
CA VAL A 24 -10.20 6.81 4.75
C VAL A 24 -11.61 7.38 4.64
N ALA A 25 -11.82 8.66 4.97
CA ALA A 25 -13.13 9.31 4.89
C ALA A 25 -13.68 9.40 3.45
N LYS A 26 -12.80 9.62 2.48
CA LYS A 26 -13.17 9.74 1.06
C LYS A 26 -13.31 8.40 0.33
N ASN A 27 -12.84 7.32 0.92
CA ASN A 27 -12.90 5.99 0.33
C ASN A 27 -13.70 5.04 1.23
N PRO A 28 -15.05 5.10 1.19
CA PRO A 28 -15.91 4.34 2.11
C PRO A 28 -15.79 2.81 1.95
N SER A 29 -15.22 2.34 0.84
CA SER A 29 -14.92 0.92 0.62
C SER A 29 -13.63 0.43 1.29
N ILE A 30 -12.91 1.32 1.99
CA ILE A 30 -11.71 0.94 2.72
C ILE A 30 -12.08 0.17 3.98
N SER A 31 -11.51 -1.03 4.11
CA SER A 31 -11.65 -1.85 5.31
C SER A 31 -10.56 -1.53 6.33
N ILE A 32 -10.91 -1.65 7.60
CA ILE A 32 -9.98 -1.52 8.72
C ILE A 32 -10.00 -2.84 9.49
N LEU A 33 -8.83 -3.43 9.71
CA LEU A 33 -8.68 -4.66 10.48
C LEU A 33 -8.94 -4.41 11.98
N SER A 34 -9.26 -5.45 12.71
CA SER A 34 -9.50 -5.38 14.16
C SER A 34 -8.31 -4.81 14.95
N ASP A 35 -7.09 -5.03 14.45
CA ASP A 35 -5.85 -4.50 15.01
C ASP A 35 -5.57 -3.03 14.62
N GLY A 36 -6.43 -2.42 13.80
CA GLY A 36 -6.37 -1.03 13.38
C GLY A 36 -5.54 -0.76 12.13
N ARG A 37 -5.04 -1.79 11.44
CA ARG A 37 -4.40 -1.61 10.14
C ARG A 37 -5.44 -1.33 9.06
N ILE A 38 -5.04 -0.57 8.04
CA ILE A 38 -5.86 -0.26 6.86
C ILE A 38 -5.67 -1.38 5.84
N VAL A 39 -6.74 -1.81 5.19
CA VAL A 39 -6.65 -2.67 4.01
C VAL A 39 -6.63 -1.80 2.76
N GLY A 40 -5.55 -1.90 2.01
CA GLY A 40 -5.44 -1.32 0.68
C GLY A 40 -5.15 -2.41 -0.36
N TYR A 41 -4.84 -1.97 -1.58
CA TYR A 41 -4.67 -2.88 -2.70
C TYR A 41 -3.45 -2.53 -3.53
N ARG A 42 -2.90 -3.54 -4.21
CA ARG A 42 -1.81 -3.40 -5.18
C ARG A 42 -2.10 -4.19 -6.45
N GLY A 43 -1.78 -3.58 -7.59
CA GLY A 43 -1.72 -4.28 -8.89
C GLY A 43 -0.30 -4.75 -9.14
N LEU A 44 -0.16 -6.01 -9.55
CA LEU A 44 1.11 -6.71 -9.68
C LEU A 44 1.19 -7.43 -11.02
N ARG A 45 2.38 -7.92 -11.37
CA ARG A 45 2.59 -8.89 -12.43
C ARG A 45 1.94 -10.22 -12.05
N SER A 46 1.70 -11.09 -13.04
CA SER A 46 1.03 -12.38 -12.81
C SER A 46 1.80 -13.33 -11.87
N ASP A 47 3.09 -13.11 -11.70
CA ASP A 47 3.97 -13.84 -10.78
C ASP A 47 4.07 -13.21 -9.38
N PHE A 48 3.19 -12.27 -9.06
CA PHE A 48 3.17 -11.49 -7.82
C PHE A 48 4.35 -10.54 -7.62
N THR A 49 5.18 -10.33 -8.62
CA THR A 49 6.24 -9.33 -8.51
C THR A 49 5.73 -7.92 -8.83
N ALA A 50 6.40 -6.91 -8.28
CA ALA A 50 6.07 -5.51 -8.54
C ALA A 50 6.19 -5.18 -10.04
N ILE A 51 5.27 -4.36 -10.59
CA ILE A 51 5.27 -3.98 -12.00
C ILE A 51 6.49 -3.11 -12.33
N HIS A 52 6.82 -2.17 -11.44
CA HIS A 52 7.98 -1.31 -11.61
C HIS A 52 9.13 -1.82 -10.75
N PRO A 53 10.37 -1.74 -11.25
CA PRO A 53 11.54 -2.06 -10.45
C PRO A 53 11.65 -1.10 -9.27
N GLY A 54 12.15 -1.60 -8.16
CA GLY A 54 12.37 -0.84 -6.96
C GLY A 54 13.17 -1.67 -5.95
N PHE A 55 13.77 -1.00 -4.99
CA PHE A 55 14.50 -1.62 -3.89
C PHE A 55 13.59 -1.76 -2.67
N GLY A 56 13.85 -2.76 -1.85
CA GLY A 56 13.17 -2.96 -0.58
C GLY A 56 13.59 -4.25 0.10
N TYR A 57 12.92 -4.54 1.21
CA TYR A 57 13.10 -5.78 1.96
C TYR A 57 11.83 -6.62 1.85
N VAL A 58 12.00 -7.93 1.70
CA VAL A 58 10.93 -8.91 1.75
C VAL A 58 11.23 -9.84 2.93
N ASN A 59 10.35 -9.86 3.93
CA ASN A 59 10.54 -10.61 5.18
C ASN A 59 11.89 -10.30 5.86
N GLY A 60 12.33 -9.04 5.81
CA GLY A 60 13.59 -8.57 6.40
C GLY A 60 14.83 -8.79 5.53
N GLU A 61 14.72 -9.47 4.39
CA GLU A 61 15.84 -9.72 3.48
C GLU A 61 15.82 -8.75 2.30
N PRO A 62 16.96 -8.14 1.92
CA PRO A 62 17.04 -7.24 0.79
C PRO A 62 16.77 -7.96 -0.52
N GLN A 63 15.98 -7.33 -1.38
CA GLN A 63 15.80 -7.75 -2.77
C GLN A 63 16.37 -6.71 -3.72
N SER A 64 17.31 -7.10 -4.55
CA SER A 64 18.10 -6.17 -5.36
C SER A 64 18.35 -6.56 -6.81
N HIS A 65 18.00 -7.76 -7.25
CA HIS A 65 18.50 -8.22 -8.55
C HIS A 65 17.93 -7.45 -9.74
N ASP A 66 16.74 -7.76 -10.13
CA ASP A 66 16.01 -7.05 -11.19
C ASP A 66 15.12 -5.93 -10.63
N GLY A 67 15.09 -5.82 -9.30
CA GLY A 67 14.35 -4.80 -8.58
C GLY A 67 12.84 -5.01 -8.55
N HIS A 68 12.32 -6.15 -8.97
CA HIS A 68 10.90 -6.45 -8.89
C HIS A 68 10.59 -7.19 -7.58
N LEU A 69 10.12 -6.44 -6.58
CA LEU A 69 9.84 -6.98 -5.25
C LEU A 69 8.75 -8.05 -5.29
N ASP A 70 8.97 -9.14 -4.57
CA ASP A 70 8.03 -10.24 -4.42
C ASP A 70 6.92 -9.88 -3.43
N ASN A 71 5.71 -9.66 -3.96
CA ASN A 71 4.49 -9.38 -3.22
C ASN A 71 3.59 -10.63 -3.10
N SER A 72 4.15 -11.81 -3.02
CA SER A 72 3.36 -13.02 -2.79
C SER A 72 2.60 -12.94 -1.46
N PRO A 73 1.36 -13.48 -1.39
CA PRO A 73 0.60 -13.52 -0.15
C PRO A 73 1.40 -14.09 1.03
N GLY A 74 1.31 -13.43 2.18
CA GLY A 74 2.08 -13.75 3.39
C GLY A 74 3.39 -12.99 3.53
N ASN A 75 3.91 -12.37 2.48
CA ASN A 75 5.13 -11.58 2.56
C ASN A 75 4.88 -10.23 3.26
N VAL A 76 5.86 -9.82 4.05
CA VAL A 76 5.93 -8.48 4.64
C VAL A 76 7.02 -7.71 3.90
N LEU A 77 6.63 -6.62 3.24
CA LEU A 77 7.55 -5.74 2.56
C LEU A 77 7.85 -4.52 3.41
N SER A 78 9.09 -4.07 3.37
CA SER A 78 9.51 -2.83 4.02
C SER A 78 10.50 -2.06 3.17
N PHE A 79 10.60 -0.75 3.44
CA PHE A 79 11.49 0.17 2.76
C PHE A 79 12.36 0.88 3.81
N PRO A 80 13.65 1.13 3.52
CA PRO A 80 14.53 1.83 4.46
C PRO A 80 14.00 3.21 4.81
N THR A 81 13.84 3.48 6.10
CA THR A 81 13.26 4.75 6.61
C THR A 81 14.07 5.97 6.16
N GLU A 82 15.39 5.84 6.07
CA GLU A 82 16.31 6.90 5.68
C GLU A 82 16.25 7.25 4.19
N LEU A 83 15.71 6.37 3.34
CA LEU A 83 15.63 6.57 1.89
C LEU A 83 14.23 6.97 1.41
N ILE A 84 13.21 6.90 2.27
CA ILE A 84 11.84 7.17 1.87
C ILE A 84 11.66 8.66 1.54
N ASP A 85 10.94 8.93 0.46
CA ASP A 85 10.61 10.29 0.08
C ASP A 85 9.33 10.75 0.79
N HIS A 86 9.45 11.80 1.58
CA HIS A 86 8.35 12.39 2.33
C HIS A 86 7.59 13.46 1.54
N ASP A 87 8.08 13.87 0.38
CA ASP A 87 7.49 14.94 -0.41
C ASP A 87 6.21 14.46 -1.12
N PRO A 88 5.03 15.00 -0.76
CA PRO A 88 3.78 14.62 -1.39
C PRO A 88 3.66 15.11 -2.84
N SER A 89 4.45 16.10 -3.26
CA SER A 89 4.46 16.58 -4.64
C SER A 89 5.09 15.58 -5.61
N LYS A 90 5.89 14.65 -5.12
CA LYS A 90 6.52 13.61 -5.91
C LYS A 90 5.62 12.37 -5.99
N VAL A 91 5.05 12.16 -7.14
CA VAL A 91 4.09 11.10 -7.45
C VAL A 91 4.71 9.70 -7.43
N CYS A 92 5.82 9.56 -8.13
CA CYS A 92 6.59 8.33 -8.25
C CYS A 92 7.95 8.57 -7.62
N SER A 93 8.09 8.22 -6.35
CA SER A 93 9.32 8.38 -5.60
C SER A 93 9.55 7.22 -4.64
N PHE A 94 10.68 7.24 -3.95
CA PHE A 94 11.13 6.16 -3.09
C PHE A 94 10.16 5.86 -1.95
N GLY A 95 9.76 4.61 -1.86
CA GLY A 95 8.83 4.06 -0.86
C GLY A 95 7.88 3.05 -1.45
N LEU A 96 7.15 2.36 -0.59
CA LEU A 96 6.12 1.42 -1.00
C LEU A 96 4.80 2.14 -1.21
N HIS A 97 4.03 1.74 -2.23
CA HIS A 97 2.73 2.33 -2.55
C HIS A 97 1.62 1.29 -2.46
N PHE A 98 0.49 1.72 -1.98
CA PHE A 98 -0.77 0.99 -2.03
C PHE A 98 -1.90 1.97 -2.32
N GLY A 99 -3.04 1.48 -2.72
CA GLY A 99 -4.15 2.37 -3.08
C GLY A 99 -5.52 1.72 -2.95
N THR A 100 -6.50 2.37 -3.56
CA THR A 100 -7.84 1.83 -3.73
C THR A 100 -7.82 0.62 -4.67
N PHE A 101 -8.88 -0.19 -4.64
CA PHE A 101 -9.00 -1.32 -5.56
C PHE A 101 -8.97 -0.86 -7.03
N THR A 102 -9.67 0.21 -7.37
CA THR A 102 -9.69 0.77 -8.73
C THR A 102 -8.29 1.17 -9.21
N TYR A 103 -7.49 1.77 -8.34
CA TYR A 103 -6.10 2.11 -8.64
C TYR A 103 -5.27 0.85 -8.93
N ALA A 104 -5.36 -0.16 -8.07
CA ALA A 104 -4.66 -1.43 -8.23
C ALA A 104 -5.10 -2.20 -9.50
N ASP A 105 -6.41 -2.21 -9.78
CA ASP A 105 -7.00 -2.85 -10.96
C ASP A 105 -6.49 -2.22 -12.26
N GLY A 106 -6.34 -0.90 -12.30
CA GLY A 106 -5.75 -0.18 -13.43
C GLY A 106 -4.33 -0.63 -13.73
N TYR A 107 -3.49 -0.81 -12.72
CA TYR A 107 -2.13 -1.32 -12.89
C TYR A 107 -2.11 -2.78 -13.36
N ALA A 108 -2.92 -3.64 -12.76
CA ALA A 108 -2.99 -5.06 -13.14
C ALA A 108 -3.45 -5.25 -14.61
N LYS A 109 -4.48 -4.51 -15.03
CA LYS A 109 -5.01 -4.57 -16.42
C LYS A 109 -4.02 -4.04 -17.44
N ASN A 110 -3.19 -3.06 -17.09
CA ASN A 110 -2.21 -2.46 -18.00
C ASN A 110 -0.84 -3.12 -17.96
N CYS A 111 -0.68 -4.21 -17.22
CA CYS A 111 0.58 -4.93 -17.13
C CYS A 111 0.88 -5.71 -18.43
N LYS A 112 1.70 -5.12 -19.30
CA LYS A 112 2.03 -5.70 -20.61
C LYS A 112 3.11 -6.79 -20.56
N GLN A 113 3.82 -6.93 -19.47
CA GLN A 113 5.05 -7.75 -19.41
C GLN A 113 4.79 -9.22 -19.05
N THR A 114 3.70 -9.52 -18.37
CA THR A 114 3.39 -10.87 -17.88
C THR A 114 1.95 -11.31 -18.19
N GLY A 115 1.30 -10.68 -19.17
CA GLY A 115 -0.12 -10.88 -19.43
C GLY A 115 -0.99 -10.12 -18.40
N ASN A 116 -2.21 -10.59 -18.17
CA ASN A 116 -3.07 -9.98 -17.16
C ASN A 116 -2.42 -10.09 -15.78
N GLY A 117 -2.19 -8.96 -15.15
CA GLY A 117 -1.66 -8.90 -13.80
C GLY A 117 -2.67 -9.38 -12.75
N VAL A 118 -2.21 -9.45 -11.50
CA VAL A 118 -3.03 -9.85 -10.35
C VAL A 118 -3.23 -8.67 -9.41
N ARG A 119 -4.25 -8.74 -8.57
CA ARG A 119 -4.53 -7.79 -7.50
C ARG A 119 -4.38 -8.49 -6.17
N VAL A 120 -3.72 -7.85 -5.23
CA VAL A 120 -3.61 -8.34 -3.85
C VAL A 120 -4.13 -7.28 -2.89
N SER A 121 -4.68 -7.74 -1.77
CA SER A 121 -4.94 -6.89 -0.61
C SER A 121 -3.70 -6.83 0.27
N VAL A 122 -3.49 -5.67 0.89
CA VAL A 122 -2.36 -5.42 1.80
C VAL A 122 -2.85 -4.80 3.09
N ALA A 123 -2.26 -5.20 4.21
CA ALA A 123 -2.50 -4.60 5.53
C ALA A 123 -1.41 -3.59 5.85
N VAL A 124 -1.80 -2.36 6.12
CA VAL A 124 -0.90 -1.23 6.33
C VAL A 124 -1.14 -0.59 7.69
N ALA A 125 -0.09 -0.49 8.49
CA ALA A 125 -0.15 0.22 9.76
C ALA A 125 -0.22 1.74 9.53
N PRO A 126 -1.20 2.46 10.11
CA PRO A 126 -1.29 3.92 9.96
C PRO A 126 -0.03 4.66 10.37
N GLU A 127 0.70 4.16 11.37
CA GLU A 127 1.97 4.74 11.82
C GLU A 127 3.08 4.70 10.76
N ASP A 128 3.00 3.79 9.78
CA ASP A 128 4.00 3.60 8.73
C ASP A 128 3.71 4.42 7.47
N VAL A 129 2.53 5.01 7.34
CA VAL A 129 2.16 5.84 6.20
C VAL A 129 2.92 7.17 6.25
N VAL A 130 3.49 7.56 5.12
CA VAL A 130 4.38 8.72 5.02
C VAL A 130 3.72 9.90 4.34
N SER A 131 3.02 9.67 3.26
CA SER A 131 2.40 10.73 2.47
C SER A 131 1.26 10.22 1.58
N SER A 132 0.39 11.15 1.17
CA SER A 132 -0.54 10.98 0.07
C SER A 132 -0.05 11.81 -1.10
N PRO A 133 0.37 11.22 -2.24
CA PRO A 133 0.78 11.97 -3.41
C PRO A 133 -0.36 12.83 -3.97
N LEU A 134 -0.10 14.11 -4.19
CA LEU A 134 -1.12 15.11 -4.52
C LEU A 134 -1.83 14.88 -5.85
N ASP A 135 -1.15 14.25 -6.82
CA ASP A 135 -1.71 14.00 -8.15
C ASP A 135 -2.47 12.68 -8.27
N SER A 136 -2.42 11.86 -7.25
CA SER A 136 -3.08 10.53 -7.26
C SER A 136 -4.59 10.61 -7.11
N ARG A 137 -5.17 11.81 -7.07
CA ARG A 137 -6.60 12.04 -6.78
C ARG A 137 -7.06 11.24 -5.55
N GLU A 138 -6.17 11.18 -4.54
CA GLU A 138 -6.43 10.46 -3.31
C GLU A 138 -6.64 8.95 -3.49
N SER A 139 -6.12 8.38 -4.58
CA SER A 139 -6.27 6.95 -4.88
C SER A 139 -5.15 6.08 -4.32
N LYS A 140 -4.01 6.68 -3.92
CA LYS A 140 -2.86 5.95 -3.35
C LYS A 140 -2.22 6.66 -2.17
N LEU A 141 -1.54 5.86 -1.34
CA LEU A 141 -0.70 6.31 -0.23
C LEU A 141 0.70 5.70 -0.37
N ARG A 142 1.69 6.40 0.20
CA ARG A 142 3.07 5.92 0.33
C ARG A 142 3.32 5.49 1.76
N THR A 143 3.97 4.32 1.94
CA THR A 143 4.22 3.73 3.25
C THR A 143 5.61 3.12 3.36
N LEU A 144 6.07 2.96 4.60
CA LEU A 144 7.31 2.25 4.95
C LEU A 144 7.17 0.73 4.90
N SER A 145 5.98 0.20 5.15
CA SER A 145 5.77 -1.24 5.25
C SER A 145 4.32 -1.63 4.98
N PHE A 146 4.12 -2.85 4.52
CA PHE A 146 2.83 -3.53 4.48
C PHE A 146 3.01 -5.05 4.48
N GLU A 147 1.96 -5.75 4.90
CA GLU A 147 1.83 -7.20 4.78
C GLU A 147 0.88 -7.54 3.63
N VAL A 148 1.28 -8.42 2.73
CA VAL A 148 0.41 -8.91 1.66
C VAL A 148 -0.52 -9.99 2.21
N ILE A 149 -1.83 -9.75 2.12
CA ILE A 149 -2.82 -10.67 2.71
C ILE A 149 -3.15 -11.80 1.73
N GLU A 150 -3.77 -11.45 0.60
CA GLU A 150 -4.24 -12.44 -0.37
C GLU A 150 -4.44 -11.85 -1.76
N GLN A 151 -4.55 -12.72 -2.77
CA GLN A 151 -5.02 -12.33 -4.08
C GLN A 151 -6.53 -12.08 -4.05
N VAL A 152 -6.99 -11.01 -4.70
CA VAL A 152 -8.40 -10.61 -4.70
C VAL A 152 -8.92 -10.38 -6.13
N ALA A 153 -10.17 -10.77 -6.38
CA ALA A 153 -10.86 -10.50 -7.65
C ALA A 153 -11.73 -9.23 -7.59
N ALA A 154 -12.10 -8.80 -6.37
CA ALA A 154 -12.95 -7.64 -6.10
C ALA A 154 -12.52 -6.99 -4.78
N PRO A 155 -12.90 -5.72 -4.54
CA PRO A 155 -12.68 -5.10 -3.23
C PRO A 155 -13.47 -5.85 -2.16
N TYR A 156 -12.99 -5.81 -0.93
CA TYR A 156 -13.78 -6.31 0.20
C TYR A 156 -15.09 -5.50 0.28
N ALA A 157 -16.19 -6.19 0.53
CA ALA A 157 -17.47 -5.56 0.76
C ALA A 157 -17.39 -4.67 2.01
N GLU A 158 -18.21 -3.61 2.00
CA GLU A 158 -18.19 -2.52 2.99
C GLU A 158 -17.89 -2.98 4.42
N THR A 159 -16.92 -2.28 5.01
CA THR A 159 -16.60 -2.25 6.45
C THR A 159 -16.75 -3.59 7.16
N VAL A 160 -15.95 -4.55 6.82
CA VAL A 160 -15.74 -5.71 7.68
C VAL A 160 -14.63 -5.34 8.67
N ILE A 161 -14.99 -5.14 9.93
CA ILE A 161 -14.03 -5.24 11.02
C ILE A 161 -13.74 -6.73 11.13
N LEU A 162 -12.70 -7.17 10.46
CA LEU A 162 -12.20 -8.53 10.55
C LEU A 162 -11.42 -8.73 11.85
#